data_703f39ffac8164cd0dcd922ba629350d
#
_entry.id   703f39ffac8164cd0dcd922ba629350d
#
_cell.length_a   1.000
_cell.length_b   1.000
_cell.length_c   1.000
_cell.angle_alpha   90.00
_cell.angle_beta   90.00
_cell.angle_gamma   90.00
#
_symmetry.space_group_name_H-M   'P 1'
#
loop_
_entity.id
_entity.type
_entity.pdbx_description
1 polymer ?
#
loop_
_entity_poly.entity_id
_entity_poly.type
_entity_poly.pdbx_seq_one_letter_code
_entity_poly.pdbx_strand_id
1 'polypeptide(L)'
;MEVRWNLSGEEIERESFRTIEAECDLHIKLPAPEWRVVRRLIHTTADPRIADTLVFRHDAVASGLKALRSGAPIFCDSKMIRSGLSLARLRRLNPGYGPERLHCHIDDPDVLARAKAEGRTRALC
;
A
#
# COMPACT_ATOMS: atom_id res chain seq x y z
N MET A 1 -6.31 12.03 29.67
CA MET A 1 -6.34 11.92 28.17
C MET A 1 -7.78 11.71 27.78
N GLU A 2 -8.40 12.69 27.15
CA GLU A 2 -9.79 12.58 26.72
C GLU A 2 -9.86 11.84 25.39
N VAL A 3 -10.55 10.70 25.36
CA VAL A 3 -10.68 9.88 24.14
C VAL A 3 -11.85 10.44 23.32
N ARG A 4 -11.54 10.98 22.15
CA ARG A 4 -12.53 11.50 21.21
C ARG A 4 -13.05 10.39 20.31
N TRP A 5 -14.27 9.94 20.54
CA TRP A 5 -14.91 8.85 19.78
C TRP A 5 -15.59 9.29 18.48
N ASN A 6 -15.78 10.61 18.28
CA ASN A 6 -16.61 11.18 17.20
C ASN A 6 -15.81 11.71 16.00
N LEU A 7 -14.55 11.29 15.84
CA LEU A 7 -13.74 11.71 14.71
C LEU A 7 -14.09 10.89 13.46
N SER A 8 -14.21 11.55 12.32
CA SER A 8 -14.26 10.88 11.02
C SER A 8 -12.90 10.21 10.69
N GLY A 9 -12.92 9.20 9.81
CA GLY A 9 -11.67 8.57 9.38
C GLY A 9 -10.65 9.54 8.78
N GLU A 10 -11.11 10.59 8.10
CA GLU A 10 -10.24 11.64 7.54
C GLU A 10 -9.59 12.51 8.63
N GLU A 11 -10.32 12.80 9.70
CA GLU A 11 -9.78 13.55 10.85
C GLU A 11 -8.74 12.75 11.60
N ILE A 12 -9.01 11.44 11.84
CA ILE A 12 -8.05 10.52 12.47
C ILE A 12 -6.76 10.44 11.64
N GLU A 13 -6.89 10.26 10.34
CA GLU A 13 -5.74 10.20 9.42
C GLU A 13 -4.93 11.51 9.46
N ARG A 14 -5.61 12.65 9.44
CA ARG A 14 -4.98 13.97 9.48
C ARG A 14 -4.22 14.22 10.79
N GLU A 15 -4.82 13.87 11.93
CA GLU A 15 -4.15 13.98 13.23
C GLU A 15 -2.93 13.06 13.32
N SER A 16 -3.06 11.81 12.88
CA SER A 16 -1.96 10.86 12.82
C SER A 16 -0.81 11.38 11.94
N PHE A 17 -1.10 11.94 10.78
CA PHE A 17 -0.07 12.50 9.91
C PHE A 17 0.63 13.71 10.53
N ARG A 18 -0.07 14.57 11.26
CA ARG A 18 0.53 15.69 12.00
C ARG A 18 1.46 15.19 13.09
N THR A 19 1.06 14.17 13.84
CA THR A 19 1.90 13.54 14.87
C THR A 19 3.16 12.96 14.26
N ILE A 20 3.04 12.20 13.16
CA ILE A 20 4.19 11.62 12.45
C ILE A 20 5.14 12.71 11.95
N GLU A 21 4.62 13.81 11.42
CA GLU A 21 5.44 14.94 10.94
C GLU A 21 6.13 15.68 12.08
N ALA A 22 5.53 15.74 13.26
CA ALA A 22 6.13 16.37 14.45
C ALA A 22 7.21 15.49 15.11
N GLU A 23 7.06 14.17 15.02
CA GLU A 23 7.97 13.20 15.66
C GLU A 23 9.08 12.70 14.71
N CYS A 24 8.97 12.96 13.41
CA CYS A 24 9.83 12.38 12.39
C CYS A 24 10.35 13.43 11.40
N ASP A 25 11.65 13.76 11.48
CA ASP A 25 12.31 14.75 10.60
C ASP A 25 12.53 14.26 9.15
N LEU A 26 12.03 13.09 8.79
CA LEU A 26 12.21 12.49 7.46
C LEU A 26 11.53 13.30 6.34
N HIS A 27 10.50 14.07 6.67
CA HIS A 27 9.85 14.97 5.71
C HIS A 27 10.79 16.08 5.18
N ILE A 28 11.86 16.39 5.92
CA ILE A 28 12.90 17.34 5.52
C ILE A 28 13.94 16.66 4.61
N LYS A 29 14.16 15.36 4.77
CA LYS A 29 15.22 14.58 4.12
C LYS A 29 14.78 13.90 2.84
N LEU A 30 13.49 13.61 2.68
CA LEU A 30 12.94 12.88 1.55
C LEU A 30 12.18 13.82 0.60
N PRO A 31 12.23 13.58 -0.71
CA PRO A 31 11.34 14.26 -1.65
C PRO A 31 9.87 14.04 -1.27
N ALA A 32 9.03 15.04 -1.54
CA ALA A 32 7.63 15.02 -1.11
C ALA A 32 6.81 13.79 -1.59
N PRO A 33 7.01 13.23 -2.82
CA PRO A 33 6.33 12.01 -3.23
C PRO A 33 6.69 10.79 -2.39
N GLU A 34 7.98 10.58 -2.12
CA GLU A 34 8.51 9.47 -1.30
C GLU A 34 8.05 9.62 0.14
N TRP A 35 8.11 10.84 0.69
CA TRP A 35 7.62 11.11 2.04
C TRP A 35 6.14 10.73 2.21
N ARG A 36 5.30 10.99 1.22
CA ARG A 36 3.88 10.58 1.28
C ARG A 36 3.70 9.06 1.43
N VAL A 37 4.56 8.28 0.78
CA VAL A 37 4.56 6.81 0.90
C VAL A 37 5.04 6.41 2.29
N VAL A 38 6.19 6.92 2.73
CA VAL A 38 6.77 6.62 4.05
C VAL A 38 5.81 6.97 5.17
N ARG A 39 5.24 8.16 5.16
CA ARG A 39 4.26 8.60 6.15
C ARG A 39 3.04 7.68 6.23
N ARG A 40 2.56 7.18 5.07
CA ARG A 40 1.45 6.23 5.01
C ARG A 40 1.84 4.88 5.63
N LEU A 41 3.04 4.40 5.40
CA LEU A 41 3.55 3.17 6.00
C LEU A 41 3.71 3.29 7.52
N ILE A 42 4.27 4.39 8.00
CA ILE A 42 4.36 4.69 9.44
C ILE A 42 2.96 4.71 10.08
N HIS A 43 2.00 5.40 9.44
CA HIS A 43 0.61 5.45 9.92
C HIS A 43 0.00 4.04 10.02
N THR A 44 0.27 3.17 9.04
CA THR A 44 -0.30 1.82 9.01
C THR A 44 0.34 0.86 10.02
N THR A 45 1.64 0.99 10.25
CA THR A 45 2.41 0.10 11.14
C THR A 45 2.54 0.63 12.55
N ALA A 46 2.26 1.92 12.77
CA ALA A 46 2.56 2.65 14.01
C ALA A 46 4.03 2.55 14.44
N ASP A 47 4.95 2.28 13.49
CA ASP A 47 6.39 2.15 13.75
C ASP A 47 7.20 3.07 12.82
N PRO A 48 7.75 4.19 13.34
CA PRO A 48 8.59 5.08 12.54
C PRO A 48 9.86 4.42 11.97
N ARG A 49 10.36 3.35 12.61
CA ARG A 49 11.58 2.64 12.18
C ARG A 49 11.41 1.91 10.84
N ILE A 50 10.17 1.71 10.37
CA ILE A 50 9.93 1.15 9.04
C ILE A 50 10.59 2.00 7.96
N ALA A 51 10.72 3.29 8.19
CA ALA A 51 11.35 4.22 7.25
C ALA A 51 12.82 3.88 6.97
N ASP A 52 13.54 3.31 7.95
CA ASP A 52 14.95 2.93 7.81
C ASP A 52 15.14 1.71 6.89
N THR A 53 14.07 0.96 6.66
CA THR A 53 14.07 -0.23 5.79
C THR A 53 13.67 0.07 4.35
N LEU A 54 13.22 1.30 4.06
CA LEU A 54 12.70 1.68 2.75
C LEU A 54 13.80 2.22 1.84
N VAL A 55 13.84 1.69 0.62
CA VAL A 55 14.74 2.16 -0.42
C VAL A 55 13.94 2.48 -1.67
N PHE A 56 13.97 3.74 -2.10
CA PHE A 56 13.39 4.18 -3.36
C PHE A 56 14.47 4.14 -4.45
N ARG A 57 14.18 3.50 -5.57
CA ARG A 57 15.10 3.40 -6.72
C ARG A 57 14.36 3.71 -8.02
N HIS A 58 15.07 4.25 -9.00
CA HIS A 58 14.58 4.46 -10.36
C HIS A 58 13.23 5.19 -10.43
N ASP A 59 13.08 6.28 -9.68
CA ASP A 59 11.84 7.07 -9.63
C ASP A 59 10.59 6.19 -9.33
N ALA A 60 10.72 5.29 -8.36
CA ALA A 60 9.72 4.27 -8.06
C ALA A 60 8.30 4.84 -7.91
N VAL A 61 8.16 5.98 -7.20
CA VAL A 61 6.84 6.61 -6.97
C VAL A 61 6.26 7.17 -8.26
N ALA A 62 7.07 7.85 -9.08
CA ALA A 62 6.62 8.38 -10.36
C ALA A 62 6.26 7.27 -11.34
N SER A 63 7.07 6.21 -11.40
CA SER A 63 6.83 5.02 -12.22
C SER A 63 5.55 4.29 -11.80
N GLY A 64 5.33 4.11 -10.50
CA GLY A 64 4.10 3.50 -9.96
C GLY A 64 2.86 4.33 -10.29
N LEU A 65 2.91 5.65 -10.12
CA LEU A 65 1.81 6.54 -10.51
C LEU A 65 1.52 6.49 -12.01
N LYS A 66 2.56 6.46 -12.85
CA LYS A 66 2.41 6.32 -14.30
C LYS A 66 1.71 5.00 -14.66
N ALA A 67 2.13 3.89 -14.06
CA ALA A 67 1.52 2.57 -14.26
C ALA A 67 0.03 2.58 -13.85
N LEU A 68 -0.29 3.12 -12.69
CA LEU A 68 -1.69 3.23 -12.22
C LEU A 68 -2.53 4.12 -13.15
N ARG A 69 -2.01 5.24 -13.61
CA ARG A 69 -2.70 6.13 -14.57
C ARG A 69 -2.93 5.47 -15.93
N SER A 70 -2.03 4.58 -16.36
CA SER A 70 -2.20 3.81 -17.60
C SER A 70 -3.17 2.63 -17.45
N GLY A 71 -3.71 2.36 -16.25
CA GLY A 71 -4.61 1.25 -16.00
C GLY A 71 -3.90 -0.11 -15.94
N ALA A 72 -2.62 -0.13 -15.56
CA ALA A 72 -1.88 -1.37 -15.41
C ALA A 72 -2.57 -2.32 -14.40
N PRO A 73 -2.58 -3.64 -14.63
CA PRO A 73 -3.12 -4.60 -13.68
C PRO A 73 -2.34 -4.59 -12.37
N ILE A 74 -3.03 -4.86 -11.27
CA ILE A 74 -2.45 -4.95 -9.94
C ILE A 74 -2.47 -6.40 -9.49
N PHE A 75 -1.30 -6.95 -9.18
CA PHE A 75 -1.16 -8.28 -8.63
C PHE A 75 -0.97 -8.21 -7.12
N CYS A 76 -1.78 -8.96 -6.39
CA CYS A 76 -1.80 -9.02 -4.93
C CYS A 76 -1.36 -10.42 -4.50
N ASP A 77 -0.48 -10.51 -3.52
CA ASP A 77 -0.02 -11.77 -2.94
C ASP A 77 -1.04 -12.38 -1.98
N SER A 78 -2.06 -11.62 -1.56
CA SER A 78 -3.14 -12.12 -0.70
C SER A 78 -4.50 -11.56 -1.10
N LYS A 79 -5.55 -12.34 -0.83
CA LYS A 79 -6.95 -11.91 -1.02
C LYS A 79 -7.32 -10.73 -0.12
N MET A 80 -6.72 -10.64 1.06
CA MET A 80 -6.93 -9.53 1.98
C MET A 80 -6.47 -8.20 1.36
N ILE A 81 -5.27 -8.17 0.77
CA ILE A 81 -4.77 -6.99 0.06
C ILE A 81 -5.69 -6.66 -1.12
N ARG A 82 -6.02 -7.66 -1.96
CA ARG A 82 -6.94 -7.46 -3.08
C ARG A 82 -8.27 -6.85 -2.65
N SER A 83 -8.85 -7.34 -1.57
CA SER A 83 -10.13 -6.85 -1.03
C SER A 83 -10.02 -5.47 -0.38
N GLY A 84 -8.85 -5.11 0.14
CA GLY A 84 -8.56 -3.82 0.76
C GLY A 84 -8.31 -2.69 -0.25
N LEU A 85 -8.07 -3.01 -1.52
CA LEU A 85 -7.86 -1.99 -2.56
C LEU A 85 -9.15 -1.26 -2.89
N SER A 86 -9.13 0.06 -2.76
CA SER A 86 -10.29 0.91 -3.06
C SER A 86 -10.41 1.17 -4.55
N LEU A 87 -11.34 0.49 -5.22
CA LEU A 87 -11.67 0.76 -6.62
C LEU A 87 -12.10 2.21 -6.85
N ALA A 88 -12.79 2.84 -5.89
CA ALA A 88 -13.16 4.24 -5.99
C ALA A 88 -11.94 5.17 -6.07
N ARG A 89 -10.87 4.88 -5.32
CA ARG A 89 -9.61 5.64 -5.38
C ARG A 89 -8.85 5.34 -6.67
N LEU A 90 -8.79 4.08 -7.11
CA LEU A 90 -8.14 3.69 -8.35
C LEU A 90 -8.80 4.34 -9.58
N ARG A 91 -10.14 4.40 -9.61
CA ARG A 91 -10.90 5.05 -10.68
C ARG A 91 -10.68 6.55 -10.78
N ARG A 92 -10.24 7.21 -9.72
CA ARG A 92 -9.80 8.63 -9.79
C ARG A 92 -8.51 8.80 -10.60
N LEU A 93 -7.67 7.76 -10.67
CA LEU A 93 -6.44 7.76 -11.47
C LEU A 93 -6.71 7.29 -12.90
N ASN A 94 -7.50 6.25 -13.06
CA ASN A 94 -7.92 5.72 -14.34
C ASN A 94 -9.34 5.10 -14.21
N PRO A 95 -10.36 5.65 -14.93
CA PRO A 95 -11.74 5.15 -14.87
C PRO A 95 -11.91 3.68 -15.28
N GLY A 96 -10.95 3.12 -16.04
CA GLY A 96 -10.95 1.72 -16.48
C GLY A 96 -10.62 0.69 -15.39
N TYR A 97 -10.40 1.10 -14.14
CA TYR A 97 -10.22 0.13 -13.07
C TYR A 97 -11.52 -0.53 -12.66
N GLY A 98 -11.55 -1.85 -12.80
CA GLY A 98 -12.56 -2.76 -12.27
C GLY A 98 -11.94 -3.93 -11.53
N PRO A 99 -12.77 -4.81 -10.94
CA PRO A 99 -12.29 -5.99 -10.20
C PRO A 99 -11.39 -6.91 -11.04
N GLU A 100 -11.59 -6.92 -12.36
CA GLU A 100 -10.83 -7.71 -13.34
C GLU A 100 -9.38 -7.23 -13.51
N ARG A 101 -9.06 -6.02 -13.02
CA ARG A 101 -7.69 -5.49 -13.01
C ARG A 101 -6.93 -5.82 -11.71
N LEU A 102 -7.60 -6.44 -10.75
CA LEU A 102 -7.02 -6.83 -9.47
C LEU A 102 -6.86 -8.35 -9.43
N HIS A 103 -5.64 -8.82 -9.56
CA HIS A 103 -5.31 -10.25 -9.62
C HIS A 103 -4.76 -10.76 -8.29
N CYS A 104 -5.14 -11.97 -7.92
CA CYS A 104 -4.56 -12.68 -6.78
C CYS A 104 -4.65 -14.18 -7.07
N HIS A 105 -3.53 -14.84 -7.22
CA HIS A 105 -3.41 -16.24 -7.63
C HIS A 105 -3.09 -17.20 -6.48
N ILE A 106 -3.08 -16.70 -5.24
CA ILE A 106 -2.62 -17.42 -4.05
C ILE A 106 -3.36 -18.74 -3.77
N ASP A 107 -4.56 -18.92 -4.30
CA ASP A 107 -5.41 -20.10 -4.14
C ASP A 107 -5.85 -20.72 -5.46
N ASP A 108 -5.21 -20.36 -6.56
CA ASP A 108 -5.43 -21.04 -7.83
C ASP A 108 -5.05 -22.52 -7.71
N PRO A 109 -5.80 -23.45 -8.31
CA PRO A 109 -5.57 -24.90 -8.12
C PRO A 109 -4.15 -25.38 -8.46
N ASP A 110 -3.53 -24.79 -9.48
CA ASP A 110 -2.16 -25.08 -9.90
C ASP A 110 -1.12 -24.57 -8.87
N VAL A 111 -1.33 -23.38 -8.30
CA VAL A 111 -0.49 -22.84 -7.22
C VAL A 111 -0.57 -23.72 -5.98
N LEU A 112 -1.79 -24.15 -5.60
CA LEU A 112 -1.99 -25.05 -4.47
C LEU A 112 -1.32 -26.40 -4.68
N ALA A 113 -1.48 -27.00 -5.88
CA ALA A 113 -0.87 -28.27 -6.23
C ALA A 113 0.67 -28.18 -6.21
N ARG A 114 1.21 -27.12 -6.79
CA ARG A 114 2.66 -26.89 -6.84
C ARG A 114 3.25 -26.64 -5.45
N ALA A 115 2.63 -25.82 -4.63
CA ALA A 115 3.06 -25.56 -3.25
C ALA A 115 3.14 -26.86 -2.44
N LYS A 116 2.15 -27.75 -2.60
CA LYS A 116 2.13 -29.05 -1.94
C LYS A 116 3.23 -29.98 -2.48
N ALA A 117 3.41 -30.05 -3.78
CA ALA A 117 4.40 -30.93 -4.42
C ALA A 117 5.85 -30.52 -4.10
N GLU A 118 6.13 -29.21 -4.06
CA GLU A 118 7.47 -28.68 -3.82
C GLU A 118 7.77 -28.37 -2.34
N GLY A 119 6.80 -28.53 -1.43
CA GLY A 119 6.96 -28.18 -0.01
C GLY A 119 7.25 -26.70 0.23
N ARG A 120 6.74 -25.83 -0.66
CA ARG A 120 6.94 -24.37 -0.62
C ARG A 120 5.70 -23.62 -0.14
N THR A 121 5.89 -22.35 0.20
CA THR A 121 4.76 -21.46 0.42
C THR A 121 4.07 -21.11 -0.91
N ARG A 122 2.77 -20.89 -0.87
CA ARG A 122 1.99 -20.51 -2.06
C ARG A 122 2.48 -19.22 -2.72
N ALA A 123 3.04 -18.29 -1.93
CA ALA A 123 3.61 -17.05 -2.44
C ALA A 123 4.91 -17.24 -3.25
N LEU A 124 5.54 -18.42 -3.18
CA LEU A 124 6.74 -18.78 -3.95
C LEU A 124 6.43 -19.62 -5.20
N CYS A 125 5.18 -19.97 -5.41
CA CYS A 125 4.71 -20.75 -6.56
C CYS A 125 3.98 -19.89 -7.58
#